data_55862069898eb9684e75fa2918690a22
#
_entry.id   55862069898eb9684e75fa2918690a22
#
_cell.length_a   1.000
_cell.length_b   1.000
_cell.length_c   1.000
_cell.angle_alpha   90.00
_cell.angle_beta   90.00
_cell.angle_gamma   90.00
#
_symmetry.space_group_name_H-M   'P 1'
#
loop_
_entity.id
_entity.type
_entity.pdbx_description
1 polymer ?
#
loop_
_entity_poly.entity_id
_entity_poly.type
_entity_poly.pdbx_seq_one_letter_code
_entity_poly.pdbx_strand_id
1 'polypeptide(L)'
;MRTLLVGNTGYITNRFVEEAFPESLVMVMGDTNIRKNRKKNLFVRPFVKNEKELEDIFITYDFEQIIYFSNYLTFHGETRGEAEMLRKILQLCRGKRNMRIVYLTGPERLYDVPTGKTLLVSEMENLCREYAKLYKITVKIIRSPYLYSEQYEKDFLNTVFREISTEQKITFQEDESQRMFFMSMQDLAELMYKIFDNWDEDEEILNIADGFDHCFKDLGDKLTELCPHLKVSYARYSIMENMLKDDKIIRYKYGWFPKISILEEIPELYEHYQERNNIKAGRLDSLKHILSKYKTVVRAAEFAAFFILFELLNGIAGNQAQFKMIDLRLIFVMLFGSTYGDQLWNCSGSGRKL
;
A
#
# COMPACT_ATOMS: atom_id res chain seq x y z
N MET A 1 26.80 -0.60 -6.48
CA MET A 1 26.44 -1.25 -5.20
C MET A 1 25.19 -2.11 -5.36
N ARG A 2 24.97 -3.07 -4.46
CA ARG A 2 23.78 -3.96 -4.48
C ARG A 2 22.97 -3.68 -3.23
N THR A 3 21.77 -3.13 -3.44
CA THR A 3 20.90 -2.61 -2.40
C THR A 3 19.64 -3.46 -2.25
N LEU A 4 19.28 -3.82 -1.03
CA LEU A 4 18.02 -4.46 -0.70
C LEU A 4 17.11 -3.45 0.06
N LEU A 5 15.93 -3.23 -0.46
CA LEU A 5 14.86 -2.50 0.23
C LEU A 5 13.81 -3.54 0.66
N VAL A 6 13.54 -3.65 1.95
CA VAL A 6 12.70 -4.72 2.51
C VAL A 6 11.76 -4.18 3.59
N GLY A 7 10.62 -4.82 3.75
CA GLY A 7 9.61 -4.47 4.76
C GLY A 7 8.37 -3.80 4.18
N ASN A 8 7.89 -2.74 4.81
CA ASN A 8 6.76 -1.96 4.29
C ASN A 8 7.21 -1.05 3.14
N THR A 9 7.33 -1.64 1.96
CA THR A 9 7.90 -1.00 0.76
C THR A 9 6.86 -0.37 -0.16
N GLY A 10 5.60 -0.28 0.28
CA GLY A 10 4.51 0.28 -0.54
C GLY A 10 4.69 1.73 -0.96
N TYR A 11 5.51 2.49 -0.23
CA TYR A 11 5.87 3.88 -0.57
C TYR A 11 6.88 4.01 -1.70
N ILE A 12 7.66 2.95 -1.99
CA ILE A 12 8.77 3.03 -2.92
C ILE A 12 8.26 3.25 -4.34
N THR A 13 8.78 4.28 -4.97
CA THR A 13 8.53 4.64 -6.37
C THR A 13 9.80 4.47 -7.20
N ASN A 14 9.67 4.46 -8.53
CA ASN A 14 10.83 4.47 -9.40
C ASN A 14 11.71 5.70 -9.16
N ARG A 15 11.07 6.87 -8.94
CA ARG A 15 11.75 8.12 -8.64
C ARG A 15 12.56 8.02 -7.35
N PHE A 16 11.98 7.47 -6.28
CA PHE A 16 12.72 7.22 -5.04
C PHE A 16 13.99 6.40 -5.28
N VAL A 17 13.88 5.29 -6.02
CA VAL A 17 15.05 4.42 -6.31
C VAL A 17 16.11 5.15 -7.13
N GLU A 18 15.71 5.96 -8.09
CA GLU A 18 16.63 6.74 -8.93
C GLU A 18 17.37 7.82 -8.15
N GLU A 19 16.68 8.50 -7.27
CA GLU A 19 17.25 9.60 -6.47
C GLU A 19 18.09 9.08 -5.31
N ALA A 20 17.63 8.04 -4.60
CA ALA A 20 18.35 7.49 -3.46
C ALA A 20 19.53 6.58 -3.86
N PHE A 21 19.44 5.86 -4.99
CA PHE A 21 20.39 4.84 -5.41
C PHE A 21 20.72 4.88 -6.91
N PRO A 22 21.22 6.00 -7.44
CA PRO A 22 21.36 6.24 -8.89
C PRO A 22 22.26 5.20 -9.60
N GLU A 23 23.25 4.65 -8.89
CA GLU A 23 24.24 3.72 -9.46
C GLU A 23 24.15 2.30 -8.90
N SER A 24 23.08 1.98 -8.17
CA SER A 24 22.96 0.70 -7.50
C SER A 24 22.06 -0.27 -8.27
N LEU A 25 22.38 -1.56 -8.12
CA LEU A 25 21.44 -2.64 -8.42
C LEU A 25 20.49 -2.76 -7.23
N VAL A 26 19.23 -2.45 -7.41
CA VAL A 26 18.26 -2.38 -6.32
C VAL A 26 17.26 -3.54 -6.40
N MET A 27 17.12 -4.27 -5.31
CA MET A 27 16.01 -5.21 -5.12
C MET A 27 15.03 -4.64 -4.10
N VAL A 28 13.77 -4.62 -4.46
CA VAL A 28 12.65 -4.27 -3.56
C VAL A 28 11.89 -5.54 -3.22
N MET A 29 11.81 -5.87 -1.94
CA MET A 29 11.12 -7.05 -1.44
C MET A 29 10.09 -6.66 -0.40
N GLY A 30 8.80 -6.76 -0.74
CA GLY A 30 7.70 -6.40 0.15
C GLY A 30 6.40 -6.08 -0.58
N ASP A 31 5.53 -5.37 0.12
CA ASP A 31 4.26 -4.87 -0.44
C ASP A 31 4.54 -3.57 -1.22
N THR A 32 4.80 -3.70 -2.52
CA THR A 32 5.15 -2.57 -3.37
C THR A 32 4.27 -2.49 -4.60
N ASN A 33 3.94 -1.27 -5.00
CA ASN A 33 3.16 -0.95 -6.20
C ASN A 33 4.05 -0.52 -7.38
N ILE A 34 5.37 -0.63 -7.27
CA ILE A 34 6.27 -0.30 -8.38
C ILE A 34 5.83 -1.11 -9.60
N ARG A 35 5.36 -0.42 -10.63
CA ARG A 35 5.03 -1.06 -11.90
C ARG A 35 6.32 -1.62 -12.47
N LYS A 36 6.25 -2.85 -13.03
CA LYS A 36 7.37 -3.49 -13.72
C LYS A 36 8.02 -2.49 -14.67
N ASN A 37 9.08 -1.86 -14.23
CA ASN A 37 9.84 -0.95 -15.06
C ASN A 37 10.84 -1.79 -15.85
N ARG A 38 11.06 -1.43 -17.11
CA ARG A 38 12.06 -2.05 -17.98
C ARG A 38 13.50 -1.67 -17.60
N LYS A 39 13.72 -1.06 -16.44
CA LYS A 39 15.06 -0.69 -15.98
C LYS A 39 15.84 -1.93 -15.59
N LYS A 40 17.03 -2.09 -16.16
CA LYS A 40 17.92 -3.22 -15.95
C LYS A 40 18.40 -3.37 -14.50
N ASN A 41 18.29 -2.32 -13.70
CA ASN A 41 18.89 -2.22 -12.37
C ASN A 41 17.87 -2.32 -11.22
N LEU A 42 16.58 -2.55 -11.49
CA LEU A 42 15.54 -2.63 -10.48
C LEU A 42 14.80 -3.97 -10.55
N PHE A 43 14.87 -4.73 -9.46
CA PHE A 43 14.14 -5.99 -9.27
C PHE A 43 13.08 -5.78 -8.20
N VAL A 44 11.85 -6.16 -8.50
CA VAL A 44 10.72 -6.09 -7.57
C VAL A 44 10.18 -7.49 -7.35
N ARG A 45 10.04 -7.89 -6.09
CA ARG A 45 9.47 -9.19 -5.74
C ARG A 45 8.60 -9.11 -4.48
N PRO A 46 7.60 -10.00 -4.35
CA PRO A 46 6.82 -10.09 -3.13
C PRO A 46 7.69 -10.58 -1.96
N PHE A 47 7.17 -10.39 -0.76
CA PHE A 47 7.77 -10.91 0.46
C PHE A 47 8.00 -12.43 0.37
N VAL A 48 9.20 -12.85 0.73
CA VAL A 48 9.57 -14.27 0.78
C VAL A 48 9.30 -14.80 2.18
N LYS A 49 8.40 -15.80 2.27
CA LYS A 49 8.06 -16.45 3.53
C LYS A 49 8.99 -17.62 3.86
N ASN A 50 9.56 -18.23 2.84
CA ASN A 50 10.44 -19.40 2.98
C ASN A 50 11.86 -18.95 3.32
N GLU A 51 12.38 -19.41 4.46
CA GLU A 51 13.71 -19.06 4.96
C GLU A 51 14.83 -19.46 4.00
N LYS A 52 14.76 -20.67 3.43
CA LYS A 52 15.74 -21.16 2.46
C LYS A 52 15.77 -20.29 1.19
N GLU A 53 14.60 -19.88 0.69
CA GLU A 53 14.55 -18.99 -0.47
C GLU A 53 15.15 -17.61 -0.15
N LEU A 54 14.95 -17.11 1.07
CA LEU A 54 15.55 -15.87 1.52
C LEU A 54 17.08 -15.98 1.61
N GLU A 55 17.59 -17.10 2.15
CA GLU A 55 19.04 -17.40 2.17
C GLU A 55 19.62 -17.46 0.76
N ASP A 56 18.99 -18.17 -0.17
CA ASP A 56 19.41 -18.26 -1.56
C ASP A 56 19.50 -16.89 -2.23
N ILE A 57 18.57 -15.98 -1.92
CA ILE A 57 18.60 -14.59 -2.40
C ILE A 57 19.82 -13.85 -1.85
N PHE A 58 20.10 -13.96 -0.55
CA PHE A 58 21.24 -13.29 0.09
C PHE A 58 22.58 -13.82 -0.41
N ILE A 59 22.66 -15.11 -0.75
CA ILE A 59 23.84 -15.72 -1.37
C ILE A 59 23.99 -15.25 -2.82
N THR A 60 22.90 -15.26 -3.58
CA THR A 60 22.95 -14.95 -5.02
C THR A 60 23.26 -13.48 -5.29
N TYR A 61 22.65 -12.58 -4.54
CA TYR A 61 22.77 -11.14 -4.81
C TYR A 61 23.86 -10.47 -4.00
N ASP A 62 24.35 -11.10 -2.92
CA ASP A 62 25.42 -10.61 -2.05
C ASP A 62 25.32 -9.09 -1.78
N PHE A 63 24.23 -8.69 -1.12
CA PHE A 63 23.93 -7.30 -0.83
C PHE A 63 25.03 -6.61 -0.01
N GLU A 64 25.26 -5.33 -0.31
CA GLU A 64 26.22 -4.45 0.37
C GLU A 64 25.50 -3.46 1.30
N GLN A 65 24.24 -3.17 1.00
CA GLN A 65 23.43 -2.26 1.80
C GLN A 65 21.96 -2.69 1.85
N ILE A 66 21.32 -2.45 3.00
CA ILE A 66 19.94 -2.81 3.26
C ILE A 66 19.22 -1.62 3.89
N ILE A 67 18.01 -1.31 3.40
CA ILE A 67 17.07 -0.47 4.14
C ILE A 67 15.86 -1.33 4.51
N TYR A 68 15.60 -1.42 5.80
CA TYR A 68 14.39 -2.05 6.31
C TYR A 68 13.35 -0.97 6.61
N PHE A 69 12.26 -1.00 5.85
CA PHE A 69 11.10 -0.13 6.04
C PHE A 69 10.16 -0.74 7.08
N SER A 70 10.07 -0.14 8.24
CA SER A 70 9.20 -0.57 9.31
C SER A 70 7.71 -0.40 8.96
N ASN A 71 6.87 -1.21 9.57
CA ASN A 71 5.41 -1.04 9.51
C ASN A 71 4.93 0.23 10.22
N TYR A 72 5.76 0.82 11.08
CA TYR A 72 5.45 2.06 11.82
C TYR A 72 5.60 3.35 11.01
N LEU A 73 6.03 3.26 9.77
CA LEU A 73 6.13 4.41 8.86
C LEU A 73 4.76 4.94 8.42
N THR A 74 3.70 4.16 8.60
CA THR A 74 2.34 4.58 8.29
C THR A 74 1.61 5.04 9.54
N PHE A 75 0.83 6.11 9.43
CA PHE A 75 0.03 6.66 10.53
C PHE A 75 -0.95 5.62 11.13
N HIS A 76 -1.47 4.69 10.32
CA HIS A 76 -2.38 3.61 10.70
C HIS A 76 -1.79 2.22 10.51
N GLY A 77 -0.46 2.07 10.56
CA GLY A 77 0.22 0.82 10.25
C GLY A 77 -0.09 -0.35 11.18
N GLU A 78 -0.24 -1.54 10.61
CA GLU A 78 -0.28 -2.81 11.33
C GLU A 78 1.13 -3.35 11.58
N THR A 79 1.35 -3.93 12.76
CA THR A 79 2.70 -4.28 13.27
C THR A 79 3.01 -5.77 13.28
N ARG A 80 2.14 -6.61 12.71
CA ARG A 80 2.28 -8.07 12.77
C ARG A 80 3.46 -8.59 11.94
N GLY A 81 4.25 -9.47 12.55
CA GLY A 81 5.30 -10.24 11.84
C GLY A 81 6.61 -9.48 11.58
N GLU A 82 6.73 -8.20 11.97
CA GLU A 82 7.92 -7.40 11.70
C GLU A 82 9.15 -7.93 12.42
N ALA A 83 9.04 -8.24 13.71
CA ALA A 83 10.17 -8.70 14.52
C ALA A 83 10.83 -9.97 13.97
N GLU A 84 10.03 -10.91 13.49
CA GLU A 84 10.54 -12.15 12.91
C GLU A 84 11.31 -11.91 11.62
N MET A 85 10.74 -11.09 10.72
CA MET A 85 11.38 -10.77 9.46
C MET A 85 12.67 -9.96 9.65
N LEU A 86 12.62 -8.94 10.51
CA LEU A 86 13.78 -8.13 10.84
C LEU A 86 14.90 -9.00 11.43
N ARG A 87 14.58 -9.91 12.35
CA ARG A 87 15.54 -10.87 12.91
C ARG A 87 16.19 -11.73 11.84
N LYS A 88 15.40 -12.31 10.92
CA LYS A 88 15.93 -13.12 9.81
C LYS A 88 16.88 -12.32 8.91
N ILE A 89 16.51 -11.09 8.54
CA ILE A 89 17.37 -10.22 7.73
C ILE A 89 18.70 -9.94 8.45
N LEU A 90 18.65 -9.58 9.73
CA LEU A 90 19.87 -9.32 10.53
C LEU A 90 20.74 -10.56 10.69
N GLN A 91 20.15 -11.75 10.83
CA GLN A 91 20.88 -13.02 10.89
C GLN A 91 21.62 -13.31 9.59
N LEU A 92 21.03 -13.03 8.44
CA LEU A 92 21.65 -13.22 7.13
C LEU A 92 22.80 -12.24 6.84
N CYS A 93 22.89 -11.17 7.63
CA CYS A 93 24.02 -10.25 7.57
C CYS A 93 25.25 -10.70 8.39
N ARG A 94 25.14 -11.82 9.14
CA ARG A 94 26.24 -12.35 9.93
C ARG A 94 27.49 -12.59 9.09
N GLY A 95 28.63 -12.07 9.57
CA GLY A 95 29.93 -12.23 8.90
C GLY A 95 30.18 -11.28 7.73
N LYS A 96 29.22 -10.44 7.37
CA LYS A 96 29.38 -9.43 6.31
C LYS A 96 29.87 -8.10 6.93
N ARG A 97 31.20 -7.95 7.06
CA ARG A 97 31.82 -6.81 7.79
C ARG A 97 31.51 -5.43 7.19
N ASN A 98 31.27 -5.34 5.90
CA ASN A 98 31.00 -4.05 5.21
C ASN A 98 29.51 -3.83 4.94
N MET A 99 28.63 -4.57 5.60
CA MET A 99 27.20 -4.42 5.43
C MET A 99 26.72 -3.11 6.07
N ARG A 100 26.02 -2.30 5.29
CA ARG A 100 25.42 -1.04 5.71
C ARG A 100 23.92 -1.25 5.86
N ILE A 101 23.40 -1.10 7.08
CA ILE A 101 21.98 -1.35 7.35
C ILE A 101 21.35 -0.08 7.90
N VAL A 102 20.23 0.30 7.31
CA VAL A 102 19.33 1.32 7.84
C VAL A 102 18.03 0.65 8.26
N TYR A 103 17.66 0.80 9.52
CA TYR A 103 16.32 0.49 10.00
C TYR A 103 15.54 1.80 10.08
N LEU A 104 14.57 1.97 9.18
CA LEU A 104 13.74 3.15 9.06
C LEU A 104 12.40 2.94 9.76
N THR A 105 12.11 3.71 10.79
CA THR A 105 10.88 3.62 11.59
C THR A 105 10.18 4.97 11.72
N GLY A 106 8.94 4.96 12.20
CA GLY A 106 8.12 6.15 12.41
C GLY A 106 8.48 6.97 13.67
N PRO A 107 7.70 8.00 13.96
CA PRO A 107 8.02 8.99 15.01
C PRO A 107 7.64 8.55 16.42
N GLU A 108 7.17 7.33 16.65
CA GLU A 108 6.62 6.88 17.95
C GLU A 108 7.58 7.05 19.14
N ARG A 109 8.89 7.08 18.88
CA ARG A 109 9.92 7.29 19.88
C ARG A 109 10.28 8.77 20.08
N LEU A 110 9.68 9.64 19.32
CA LEU A 110 9.90 11.09 19.38
C LEU A 110 8.79 11.82 20.14
N TYR A 111 7.73 11.12 20.55
CA TYR A 111 6.66 11.69 21.37
C TYR A 111 7.02 11.71 22.85
N ASP A 112 6.55 12.73 23.57
CA ASP A 112 6.77 12.91 25.00
C ASP A 112 6.07 11.82 25.83
N VAL A 113 4.90 11.35 25.36
CA VAL A 113 4.11 10.35 26.07
C VAL A 113 4.27 8.97 25.42
N PRO A 114 4.74 7.97 26.20
CA PRO A 114 4.82 6.61 25.69
C PRO A 114 3.43 6.03 25.38
N THR A 115 3.26 5.51 24.19
CA THR A 115 2.08 4.76 23.74
C THR A 115 2.38 3.26 23.68
N GLY A 116 1.37 2.42 23.47
CA GLY A 116 1.59 1.00 23.20
C GLY A 116 2.48 0.77 21.96
N LYS A 117 2.40 1.62 20.94
CA LYS A 117 3.29 1.60 19.77
C LYS A 117 4.74 1.91 20.14
N THR A 118 4.98 2.85 21.07
CA THR A 118 6.32 3.21 21.54
C THR A 118 7.09 2.00 22.08
N LEU A 119 6.42 1.11 22.81
CA LEU A 119 7.04 -0.12 23.34
C LEU A 119 7.45 -1.06 22.20
N LEU A 120 6.58 -1.27 21.23
CA LEU A 120 6.86 -2.14 20.08
C LEU A 120 8.01 -1.61 19.21
N VAL A 121 8.02 -0.30 18.94
CA VAL A 121 9.15 0.34 18.23
C VAL A 121 10.46 0.18 19.02
N SER A 122 10.40 0.34 20.35
CA SER A 122 11.57 0.14 21.22
C SER A 122 12.12 -1.29 21.13
N GLU A 123 11.24 -2.28 21.06
CA GLU A 123 11.62 -3.68 20.88
C GLU A 123 12.36 -3.89 19.56
N MET A 124 11.87 -3.33 18.46
CA MET A 124 12.53 -3.44 17.14
C MET A 124 13.88 -2.73 17.12
N GLU A 125 13.98 -1.53 17.71
CA GLU A 125 15.25 -0.81 17.82
C GLU A 125 16.27 -1.58 18.68
N ASN A 126 15.83 -2.18 19.79
CA ASN A 126 16.68 -3.01 20.63
C ASN A 126 17.15 -4.26 19.87
N LEU A 127 16.27 -4.90 19.10
CA LEU A 127 16.64 -6.01 18.23
C LEU A 127 17.78 -5.61 17.27
N CYS A 128 17.66 -4.46 16.60
CA CYS A 128 18.72 -3.94 15.73
C CYS A 128 20.04 -3.78 16.48
N ARG A 129 20.04 -3.17 17.67
CA ARG A 129 21.26 -2.95 18.48
C ARG A 129 21.88 -4.23 18.98
N GLU A 130 21.07 -5.20 19.43
CA GLU A 130 21.54 -6.50 19.90
C GLU A 130 22.27 -7.26 18.79
N TYR A 131 21.65 -7.31 17.60
CA TYR A 131 22.24 -8.01 16.44
C TYR A 131 23.45 -7.26 15.86
N ALA A 132 23.42 -5.92 15.87
CA ALA A 132 24.57 -5.11 15.48
C ALA A 132 25.81 -5.48 16.33
N LYS A 133 25.65 -5.52 17.65
CA LYS A 133 26.72 -5.93 18.60
C LYS A 133 27.13 -7.39 18.42
N LEU A 134 26.15 -8.30 18.29
CA LEU A 134 26.40 -9.74 18.18
C LEU A 134 27.19 -10.11 16.92
N TYR A 135 26.84 -9.49 15.80
CA TYR A 135 27.42 -9.81 14.49
C TYR A 135 28.48 -8.81 14.01
N LYS A 136 28.73 -7.76 14.77
CA LYS A 136 29.65 -6.66 14.43
C LYS A 136 29.34 -6.07 13.05
N ILE A 137 28.07 -5.72 12.88
CA ILE A 137 27.55 -5.02 11.69
C ILE A 137 27.09 -3.64 12.11
N THR A 138 27.18 -2.66 11.21
CA THR A 138 26.73 -1.29 11.48
C THR A 138 25.26 -1.16 11.10
N VAL A 139 24.42 -0.76 12.08
CA VAL A 139 23.00 -0.48 11.87
C VAL A 139 22.71 0.94 12.30
N LYS A 140 22.24 1.78 11.36
CA LYS A 140 21.70 3.11 11.65
C LYS A 140 20.19 3.03 11.82
N ILE A 141 19.68 3.53 12.93
CA ILE A 141 18.25 3.60 13.23
C ILE A 141 17.77 5.00 12.88
N ILE A 142 16.84 5.11 11.95
CA ILE A 142 16.27 6.41 11.54
C ILE A 142 14.83 6.47 12.01
N ARG A 143 14.52 7.41 12.89
CA ARG A 143 13.17 7.76 13.32
C ARG A 143 12.67 8.91 12.46
N SER A 144 11.76 8.63 11.56
CA SER A 144 11.23 9.60 10.60
C SER A 144 9.83 10.06 10.98
N PRO A 145 9.37 11.22 10.49
CA PRO A 145 7.95 11.50 10.39
C PRO A 145 7.22 10.38 9.65
N TYR A 146 5.88 10.34 9.73
CA TYR A 146 5.09 9.43 8.90
C TYR A 146 5.28 9.76 7.43
N LEU A 147 5.49 8.71 6.63
CA LEU A 147 5.74 8.87 5.21
C LEU A 147 4.43 9.01 4.43
N TYR A 148 4.46 9.81 3.38
CA TYR A 148 3.41 9.85 2.38
C TYR A 148 4.00 9.79 0.96
N SER A 149 3.19 9.29 0.01
CA SER A 149 3.59 9.12 -1.38
C SER A 149 2.35 9.15 -2.27
N GLU A 150 2.45 9.76 -3.44
CA GLU A 150 1.37 9.77 -4.44
C GLU A 150 0.89 8.37 -4.87
N GLN A 151 1.73 7.36 -4.73
CA GLN A 151 1.45 6.00 -5.24
C GLN A 151 0.98 5.00 -4.18
N TYR A 152 1.14 5.28 -2.88
CA TYR A 152 0.77 4.34 -1.83
C TYR A 152 -0.68 4.52 -1.39
N GLU A 153 -1.53 3.59 -1.79
CA GLU A 153 -2.99 3.67 -1.59
C GLU A 153 -3.46 3.52 -0.14
N LYS A 154 -2.59 3.05 0.75
CA LYS A 154 -2.92 2.76 2.16
C LYS A 154 -2.35 3.79 3.13
N ASP A 155 -1.78 4.89 2.64
CA ASP A 155 -1.30 5.94 3.51
C ASP A 155 -2.44 6.82 4.05
N PHE A 156 -2.07 7.70 4.96
CA PHE A 156 -2.99 8.63 5.60
C PHE A 156 -3.72 9.51 4.57
N LEU A 157 -2.98 10.15 3.66
CA LEU A 157 -3.57 11.06 2.68
C LEU A 157 -4.52 10.37 1.72
N ASN A 158 -4.19 9.19 1.23
CA ASN A 158 -5.10 8.43 0.37
C ASN A 158 -6.37 7.99 1.11
N THR A 159 -6.30 7.77 2.41
CA THR A 159 -7.49 7.52 3.23
C THR A 159 -8.35 8.77 3.33
N VAL A 160 -7.74 9.93 3.62
CA VAL A 160 -8.41 11.24 3.65
C VAL A 160 -9.08 11.54 2.30
N PHE A 161 -8.37 11.38 1.19
CA PHE A 161 -8.90 11.65 -0.15
C PHE A 161 -10.07 10.73 -0.52
N ARG A 162 -10.03 9.48 -0.06
CA ARG A 162 -11.14 8.53 -0.24
C ARG A 162 -12.39 8.99 0.52
N GLU A 163 -12.25 9.39 1.78
CA GLU A 163 -13.36 9.89 2.59
C GLU A 163 -13.98 11.16 2.01
N ILE A 164 -13.15 12.11 1.56
CA ILE A 164 -13.61 13.32 0.88
C ILE A 164 -14.41 12.97 -0.38
N SER A 165 -13.90 12.04 -1.19
CA SER A 165 -14.54 11.69 -2.46
C SER A 165 -15.85 10.90 -2.29
N THR A 166 -16.00 10.17 -1.18
CA THR A 166 -17.18 9.32 -0.94
C THR A 166 -18.23 9.96 -0.06
N GLU A 167 -17.81 10.66 1.00
CA GLU A 167 -18.71 11.11 2.07
C GLU A 167 -18.83 12.64 2.16
N GLN A 168 -17.95 13.38 1.48
CA GLN A 168 -17.80 14.85 1.62
C GLN A 168 -17.68 15.29 3.10
N LYS A 169 -17.15 14.39 3.91
CA LYS A 169 -16.92 14.58 5.33
C LYS A 169 -15.63 13.89 5.73
N ILE A 170 -14.89 14.53 6.64
CA ILE A 170 -13.73 13.92 7.30
C ILE A 170 -13.80 14.20 8.81
N THR A 171 -13.37 13.21 9.58
CA THR A 171 -13.23 13.35 11.04
C THR A 171 -11.82 12.93 11.44
N PHE A 172 -10.99 13.89 11.80
CA PHE A 172 -9.67 13.63 12.37
C PHE A 172 -9.83 13.13 13.81
N GLN A 173 -9.05 12.10 14.16
CA GLN A 173 -9.01 11.58 15.52
C GLN A 173 -8.10 12.42 16.43
N GLU A 174 -7.44 13.41 15.87
CA GLU A 174 -6.56 14.37 16.48
C GLU A 174 -7.30 15.69 16.73
N ASP A 175 -6.82 16.43 17.74
CA ASP A 175 -7.24 17.79 18.02
C ASP A 175 -6.80 18.74 16.88
N GLU A 176 -7.54 19.81 16.65
CA GLU A 176 -7.23 20.77 15.59
C GLU A 176 -5.84 21.40 15.73
N SER A 177 -5.36 21.58 16.95
CA SER A 177 -4.04 22.17 17.27
C SER A 177 -2.91 21.17 17.26
N GLN A 178 -3.21 19.85 17.16
CA GLN A 178 -2.20 18.80 17.11
C GLN A 178 -1.29 18.99 15.91
N ARG A 179 0.02 19.00 16.15
CA ARG A 179 1.02 19.08 15.07
C ARG A 179 1.03 17.82 14.22
N MET A 180 1.22 18.02 12.93
CA MET A 180 1.39 16.95 11.95
C MET A 180 2.89 16.64 11.77
N PHE A 181 3.19 15.35 11.65
CA PHE A 181 4.54 14.86 11.42
C PHE A 181 4.56 13.96 10.19
N PHE A 182 4.62 14.57 9.01
CA PHE A 182 4.64 13.88 7.73
C PHE A 182 5.85 14.32 6.89
N MET A 183 6.40 13.37 6.13
CA MET A 183 7.54 13.60 5.26
C MET A 183 7.31 12.95 3.90
N SER A 184 7.68 13.66 2.83
CA SER A 184 7.58 13.14 1.48
C SER A 184 8.62 12.04 1.22
N MET A 185 8.29 11.11 0.32
CA MET A 185 9.25 10.10 -0.14
C MET A 185 10.41 10.71 -0.92
N GLN A 186 10.26 11.91 -1.47
CA GLN A 186 11.33 12.61 -2.16
C GLN A 186 12.37 13.15 -1.17
N ASP A 187 11.94 13.75 -0.07
CA ASP A 187 12.83 14.18 1.01
C ASP A 187 13.58 12.99 1.60
N LEU A 188 12.90 11.87 1.79
CA LEU A 188 13.54 10.64 2.24
C LEU A 188 14.59 10.13 1.25
N ALA A 189 14.34 10.22 -0.06
CA ALA A 189 15.30 9.79 -1.07
C ALA A 189 16.60 10.59 -1.01
N GLU A 190 16.51 11.91 -0.89
CA GLU A 190 17.68 12.79 -0.73
C GLU A 190 18.45 12.44 0.55
N LEU A 191 17.76 12.22 1.66
CA LEU A 191 18.39 11.83 2.93
C LEU A 191 19.11 10.49 2.80
N MET A 192 18.47 9.48 2.21
CA MET A 192 19.08 8.16 2.02
C MET A 192 20.35 8.26 1.17
N TYR A 193 20.31 9.02 0.08
CA TYR A 193 21.50 9.28 -0.73
C TYR A 193 22.64 9.84 0.12
N LYS A 194 22.37 10.90 0.89
CA LYS A 194 23.39 11.55 1.75
C LYS A 194 23.94 10.63 2.83
N ILE A 195 23.10 9.80 3.45
CA ILE A 195 23.53 8.86 4.49
C ILE A 195 24.46 7.79 3.92
N PHE A 196 24.12 7.21 2.77
CA PHE A 196 24.95 6.18 2.16
C PHE A 196 26.21 6.72 1.49
N ASP A 197 26.19 7.94 0.98
CA ASP A 197 27.36 8.62 0.43
C ASP A 197 28.37 8.99 1.53
N ASN A 198 27.88 9.42 2.70
CA ASN A 198 28.69 9.78 3.87
C ASN A 198 28.66 8.71 4.97
N TRP A 199 28.67 7.44 4.58
CA TRP A 199 28.56 6.34 5.54
C TRP A 199 29.82 6.22 6.39
N ASP A 200 29.63 6.18 7.70
CA ASP A 200 30.63 5.78 8.69
C ASP A 200 30.15 4.54 9.48
N GLU A 201 31.03 3.97 10.30
CA GLU A 201 30.74 2.76 11.07
C GLU A 201 30.14 3.05 12.45
N ASP A 202 29.83 4.30 12.77
CA ASP A 202 29.19 4.66 14.03
C ASP A 202 27.75 4.18 14.08
N GLU A 203 27.38 3.51 15.18
CA GLU A 203 25.99 3.17 15.47
C GLU A 203 25.26 4.44 15.88
N GLU A 204 24.31 4.89 15.08
CA GLU A 204 23.59 6.13 15.31
C GLU A 204 22.08 5.94 15.33
N ILE A 205 21.44 6.70 16.22
CA ILE A 205 20.00 6.97 16.13
C ILE A 205 19.85 8.36 15.52
N LEU A 206 19.25 8.40 14.36
CA LEU A 206 19.00 9.61 13.61
C LEU A 206 17.51 9.99 13.74
N ASN A 207 17.24 11.09 14.41
CA ASN A 207 15.89 11.63 14.51
C ASN A 207 15.66 12.65 13.41
N ILE A 208 14.58 12.50 12.66
CA ILE A 208 14.15 13.49 11.67
C ILE A 208 13.03 14.30 12.29
N ALA A 209 13.27 15.59 12.53
CA ALA A 209 12.18 16.49 12.88
C ALA A 209 11.42 16.92 11.61
N ASP A 210 10.12 17.15 11.76
CA ASP A 210 9.35 17.87 10.77
C ASP A 210 9.92 19.28 10.62
N GLY A 211 10.24 19.69 9.41
CA GLY A 211 10.72 21.03 9.07
C GLY A 211 9.66 22.13 9.18
N PHE A 212 8.39 21.73 9.33
CA PHE A 212 7.22 22.61 9.24
C PHE A 212 6.39 22.54 10.52
N ASP A 213 5.82 23.67 10.93
CA ASP A 213 4.98 23.79 12.13
C ASP A 213 3.46 23.68 11.77
N HIS A 214 3.09 22.73 10.91
CA HIS A 214 1.70 22.52 10.51
C HIS A 214 0.91 21.73 11.55
N CYS A 215 -0.38 22.05 11.69
CA CYS A 215 -1.31 21.31 12.52
C CYS A 215 -2.46 20.70 11.70
N PHE A 216 -3.28 19.86 12.33
CA PHE A 216 -4.42 19.23 11.64
C PHE A 216 -5.46 20.25 11.17
N LYS A 217 -5.57 21.42 11.81
CA LYS A 217 -6.41 22.52 11.33
C LYS A 217 -5.92 23.03 9.97
N ASP A 218 -4.61 23.26 9.80
CA ASP A 218 -4.06 23.73 8.53
C ASP A 218 -4.36 22.74 7.40
N LEU A 219 -4.31 21.43 7.70
CA LEU A 219 -4.71 20.39 6.77
C LEU A 219 -6.19 20.49 6.42
N GLY A 220 -7.06 20.61 7.43
CA GLY A 220 -8.49 20.73 7.22
C GLY A 220 -8.88 21.98 6.42
N ASP A 221 -8.24 23.11 6.69
CA ASP A 221 -8.43 24.36 5.97
C ASP A 221 -7.99 24.17 4.48
N LYS A 222 -6.85 23.55 4.26
CA LYS A 222 -6.35 23.25 2.91
C LYS A 222 -7.26 22.32 2.12
N LEU A 223 -7.78 21.29 2.75
CA LEU A 223 -8.74 20.36 2.13
C LEU A 223 -10.08 21.06 1.84
N THR A 224 -10.51 22.01 2.67
CA THR A 224 -11.74 22.80 2.45
C THR A 224 -11.56 23.78 1.30
N GLU A 225 -10.36 24.34 1.09
CA GLU A 225 -10.05 25.13 -0.10
C GLU A 225 -10.23 24.33 -1.40
N LEU A 226 -9.80 23.06 -1.41
CA LEU A 226 -9.93 22.16 -2.56
C LEU A 226 -11.37 21.66 -2.75
N CYS A 227 -12.09 21.45 -1.67
CA CYS A 227 -13.43 20.88 -1.65
C CYS A 227 -14.37 21.77 -0.79
N PRO A 228 -14.96 22.86 -1.32
CA PRO A 228 -15.72 23.86 -0.54
C PRO A 228 -16.93 23.31 0.21
N HIS A 229 -17.44 22.13 -0.15
CA HIS A 229 -18.58 21.49 0.54
C HIS A 229 -18.14 20.47 1.60
N LEU A 230 -16.83 20.29 1.80
CA LEU A 230 -16.27 19.36 2.77
C LEU A 230 -16.60 19.81 4.20
N LYS A 231 -17.08 18.86 5.00
CA LYS A 231 -17.26 19.05 6.44
C LYS A 231 -16.09 18.43 7.19
N VAL A 232 -15.30 19.26 7.83
CA VAL A 232 -14.16 18.83 8.66
C VAL A 232 -14.55 18.89 10.13
N SER A 233 -14.18 17.86 10.89
CA SER A 233 -14.33 17.80 12.34
C SER A 233 -13.08 17.19 12.97
N TYR A 234 -12.81 17.55 14.22
CA TYR A 234 -11.64 17.15 14.98
C TYR A 234 -12.05 16.50 16.30
N ALA A 235 -11.19 15.67 16.88
CA ALA A 235 -11.37 15.21 18.24
C ALA A 235 -11.25 16.39 19.23
N ARG A 236 -11.80 16.22 20.44
CA ARG A 236 -11.72 17.27 21.48
C ARG A 236 -10.36 17.32 22.16
N TYR A 237 -9.63 16.21 22.16
CA TYR A 237 -8.35 16.06 22.82
C TYR A 237 -7.45 15.19 21.95
N SER A 238 -6.20 15.60 21.79
CA SER A 238 -5.19 14.76 21.19
C SER A 238 -4.60 13.83 22.24
N ILE A 239 -4.33 12.59 21.82
CA ILE A 239 -3.59 11.61 22.63
C ILE A 239 -2.08 11.81 22.45
N MET A 240 -1.69 12.46 21.35
CA MET A 240 -0.30 12.70 21.00
C MET A 240 0.12 14.10 21.47
N GLU A 241 1.11 14.16 22.33
CA GLU A 241 1.76 15.41 22.68
C GLU A 241 2.77 15.84 21.63
N ASN A 242 3.37 17.01 21.82
CA ASN A 242 4.34 17.55 20.90
C ASN A 242 5.56 16.64 20.74
N MET A 243 6.01 16.49 19.51
CA MET A 243 7.21 15.71 19.21
C MET A 243 8.46 16.41 19.71
N LEU A 244 9.37 15.65 20.35
CA LEU A 244 10.70 16.13 20.72
C LEU A 244 11.54 16.37 19.45
N LYS A 245 11.97 17.61 19.26
CA LYS A 245 12.80 17.99 18.11
C LYS A 245 14.28 17.82 18.47
N ASP A 246 14.86 16.66 18.16
CA ASP A 246 16.32 16.47 18.24
C ASP A 246 16.84 15.91 16.92
N ASP A 247 16.98 16.81 15.94
CA ASP A 247 17.47 16.52 14.59
C ASP A 247 18.93 16.98 14.38
N LYS A 248 19.62 17.31 15.44
CA LYS A 248 20.97 17.92 15.38
C LYS A 248 21.95 17.10 14.57
N ILE A 249 21.96 15.77 14.76
CA ILE A 249 22.90 14.90 14.05
C ILE A 249 22.64 14.98 12.54
N ILE A 250 21.39 14.88 12.11
CA ILE A 250 21.04 14.95 10.70
C ILE A 250 21.40 16.31 10.10
N ARG A 251 21.11 17.40 10.77
CA ARG A 251 21.42 18.75 10.30
C ARG A 251 22.92 19.02 10.22
N TYR A 252 23.67 18.67 11.25
CA TYR A 252 25.10 19.02 11.28
C TYR A 252 25.99 18.03 10.54
N LYS A 253 25.68 16.73 10.61
CA LYS A 253 26.53 15.71 9.97
C LYS A 253 26.21 15.54 8.50
N TYR A 254 24.91 15.51 8.14
CA TYR A 254 24.48 15.27 6.76
C TYR A 254 24.06 16.55 6.02
N GLY A 255 24.00 17.69 6.71
CA GLY A 255 23.60 18.98 6.13
C GLY A 255 22.22 18.93 5.49
N TRP A 256 21.29 18.20 6.14
CA TRP A 256 19.98 17.91 5.56
C TRP A 256 18.83 18.23 6.54
N PHE A 257 17.70 18.62 5.98
CA PHE A 257 16.41 18.79 6.65
C PHE A 257 15.27 18.65 5.62
N PRO A 258 14.04 18.29 6.04
CA PRO A 258 12.89 18.22 5.13
C PRO A 258 12.62 19.57 4.47
N LYS A 259 12.33 19.55 3.16
CA LYS A 259 12.12 20.77 2.35
C LYS A 259 10.70 20.84 1.78
N ILE A 260 10.00 19.72 1.71
CA ILE A 260 8.73 19.59 1.04
C ILE A 260 7.61 19.64 2.06
N SER A 261 6.77 20.67 1.97
CA SER A 261 5.58 20.81 2.82
C SER A 261 4.44 19.95 2.27
N ILE A 262 3.85 19.12 3.14
CA ILE A 262 2.68 18.34 2.79
C ILE A 262 1.52 19.22 2.31
N LEU A 263 1.33 20.41 2.90
CA LEU A 263 0.23 21.31 2.53
C LEU A 263 0.40 21.89 1.12
N GLU A 264 1.64 22.04 0.66
CA GLU A 264 1.94 22.49 -0.70
C GLU A 264 1.68 21.40 -1.74
N GLU A 265 1.92 20.13 -1.38
CA GLU A 265 1.73 18.99 -2.29
C GLU A 265 0.28 18.48 -2.36
N ILE A 266 -0.57 18.77 -1.38
CA ILE A 266 -1.95 18.25 -1.32
C ILE A 266 -2.74 18.47 -2.61
N PRO A 267 -2.71 19.65 -3.29
CA PRO A 267 -3.48 19.83 -4.52
C PRO A 267 -3.07 18.83 -5.62
N GLU A 268 -1.79 18.66 -5.86
CA GLU A 268 -1.24 17.74 -6.87
C GLU A 268 -1.53 16.27 -6.49
N LEU A 269 -1.33 15.91 -5.22
CA LEU A 269 -1.62 14.56 -4.72
C LEU A 269 -3.11 14.21 -4.84
N TYR A 270 -4.00 15.17 -4.61
CA TYR A 270 -5.44 14.95 -4.77
C TYR A 270 -5.85 14.79 -6.23
N GLU A 271 -5.27 15.57 -7.15
CA GLU A 271 -5.46 15.43 -8.59
C GLU A 271 -5.02 14.03 -9.06
N HIS A 272 -3.81 13.59 -8.70
CA HIS A 272 -3.31 12.25 -8.99
C HIS A 272 -4.21 11.13 -8.40
N TYR A 273 -4.76 11.36 -7.19
CA TYR A 273 -5.71 10.43 -6.60
C TYR A 273 -6.98 10.32 -7.45
N GLN A 274 -7.54 11.44 -7.90
CA GLN A 274 -8.75 11.47 -8.73
C GLN A 274 -8.52 10.80 -10.08
N GLU A 275 -7.45 11.12 -10.78
CA GLU A 275 -7.09 10.51 -12.06
C GLU A 275 -6.96 8.99 -11.94
N ARG A 276 -6.25 8.51 -10.93
CA ARG A 276 -6.06 7.07 -10.67
C ARG A 276 -7.38 6.35 -10.42
N ASN A 277 -8.30 6.95 -9.70
CA ASN A 277 -9.60 6.36 -9.41
C ASN A 277 -10.55 6.41 -10.60
N ASN A 278 -10.52 7.47 -11.41
CA ASN A 278 -11.26 7.54 -12.66
C ASN A 278 -10.83 6.44 -13.64
N ILE A 279 -9.52 6.19 -13.77
CA ILE A 279 -9.01 5.08 -14.59
C ILE A 279 -9.46 3.72 -14.04
N LYS A 280 -9.47 3.53 -12.72
CA LYS A 280 -9.94 2.28 -12.09
C LYS A 280 -11.43 2.06 -12.31
N ALA A 281 -12.26 3.10 -12.17
CA ALA A 281 -13.69 3.04 -12.41
C ALA A 281 -13.99 2.66 -13.86
N GLY A 282 -13.35 3.31 -14.83
CA GLY A 282 -13.49 2.99 -16.26
C GLY A 282 -13.08 1.55 -16.60
N ARG A 283 -12.02 1.00 -15.99
CA ARG A 283 -11.62 -0.41 -16.16
C ARG A 283 -12.63 -1.38 -15.55
N LEU A 284 -13.18 -1.06 -14.39
CA LEU A 284 -14.20 -1.89 -13.73
C LEU A 284 -15.49 -1.95 -14.54
N ASP A 285 -15.93 -0.83 -15.12
CA ASP A 285 -17.11 -0.77 -15.96
C ASP A 285 -16.90 -1.54 -17.27
N SER A 286 -15.71 -1.45 -17.87
CA SER A 286 -15.34 -2.27 -19.02
C SER A 286 -15.36 -3.76 -18.69
N LEU A 287 -14.82 -4.18 -17.54
CA LEU A 287 -14.86 -5.59 -17.08
C LEU A 287 -16.28 -6.06 -16.79
N LYS A 288 -17.12 -5.23 -16.16
CA LYS A 288 -18.55 -5.55 -15.93
C LYS A 288 -19.28 -5.74 -17.24
N HIS A 289 -19.02 -4.89 -18.22
CA HIS A 289 -19.61 -5.01 -19.56
C HIS A 289 -19.18 -6.31 -20.26
N ILE A 290 -17.90 -6.68 -20.20
CA ILE A 290 -17.37 -7.94 -20.73
C ILE A 290 -18.03 -9.14 -20.01
N LEU A 291 -18.04 -9.14 -18.67
CA LEU A 291 -18.67 -10.21 -17.89
C LEU A 291 -20.16 -10.36 -18.16
N SER A 292 -20.89 -9.24 -18.35
CA SER A 292 -22.32 -9.30 -18.71
C SER A 292 -22.53 -9.96 -20.09
N LYS A 293 -21.64 -9.66 -21.05
CA LYS A 293 -21.65 -10.26 -22.38
C LYS A 293 -21.36 -11.78 -22.35
N TYR A 294 -20.38 -12.19 -21.53
CA TYR A 294 -20.07 -13.61 -21.29
C TYR A 294 -21.24 -14.34 -20.62
N LYS A 295 -21.87 -13.74 -19.64
CA LYS A 295 -23.04 -14.32 -18.95
C LYS A 295 -24.21 -14.58 -19.92
N THR A 296 -24.41 -13.67 -20.87
CA THR A 296 -25.44 -13.86 -21.92
C THR A 296 -25.09 -14.99 -22.89
N VAL A 297 -23.81 -15.12 -23.27
CA VAL A 297 -23.36 -16.21 -24.16
C VAL A 297 -23.46 -17.58 -23.47
N VAL A 298 -23.05 -17.66 -22.18
CA VAL A 298 -23.18 -18.90 -21.39
C VAL A 298 -24.65 -19.32 -21.28
N ARG A 299 -25.55 -18.39 -20.96
CA ARG A 299 -26.99 -18.68 -20.89
C ARG A 299 -27.55 -19.15 -22.23
N ALA A 300 -27.13 -18.54 -23.35
CA ALA A 300 -27.55 -18.98 -24.67
C ALA A 300 -27.05 -20.40 -25.00
N ALA A 301 -25.82 -20.73 -24.60
CA ALA A 301 -25.25 -22.07 -24.76
C ALA A 301 -25.96 -23.13 -23.88
N GLU A 302 -26.28 -22.79 -22.62
CA GLU A 302 -27.07 -23.62 -21.72
C GLU A 302 -28.46 -23.89 -22.33
N PHE A 303 -29.13 -22.85 -22.82
CA PHE A 303 -30.42 -23.00 -23.48
C PHE A 303 -30.37 -23.95 -24.70
N ALA A 304 -29.37 -23.77 -25.56
CA ALA A 304 -29.18 -24.61 -26.74
C ALA A 304 -28.89 -26.08 -26.35
N ALA A 305 -28.06 -26.31 -25.34
CA ALA A 305 -27.74 -27.64 -24.85
C ALA A 305 -28.98 -28.36 -24.27
N PHE A 306 -29.77 -27.66 -23.45
CA PHE A 306 -31.01 -28.18 -22.89
C PHE A 306 -32.03 -28.46 -23.99
N PHE A 307 -32.16 -27.58 -25.01
CA PHE A 307 -33.06 -27.77 -26.12
C PHE A 307 -32.70 -29.03 -26.93
N ILE A 308 -31.41 -29.22 -27.23
CA ILE A 308 -30.95 -30.42 -27.97
C ILE A 308 -31.21 -31.68 -27.14
N LEU A 309 -30.95 -31.65 -25.82
CA LEU A 309 -31.23 -32.79 -24.96
C LEU A 309 -32.72 -33.16 -24.94
N PHE A 310 -33.61 -32.16 -24.83
CA PHE A 310 -35.05 -32.39 -24.89
C PHE A 310 -35.55 -32.94 -26.23
N GLU A 311 -34.98 -32.45 -27.34
CA GLU A 311 -35.33 -33.00 -28.67
C GLU A 311 -34.88 -34.46 -28.83
N LEU A 312 -33.69 -34.81 -28.30
CA LEU A 312 -33.22 -36.20 -28.27
C LEU A 312 -34.12 -37.09 -27.40
N LEU A 313 -34.49 -36.64 -26.20
CA LEU A 313 -35.38 -37.37 -25.30
C LEU A 313 -36.78 -37.52 -25.91
N ASN A 314 -37.31 -36.52 -26.60
CA ASN A 314 -38.59 -36.55 -27.27
C ASN A 314 -38.57 -37.54 -28.47
N GLY A 315 -37.42 -37.60 -29.19
CA GLY A 315 -37.23 -38.59 -30.25
C GLY A 315 -37.20 -40.04 -29.74
N ILE A 316 -36.56 -40.26 -28.61
CA ILE A 316 -36.53 -41.60 -27.93
C ILE A 316 -37.91 -41.96 -27.37
N ALA A 317 -38.58 -41.01 -26.70
CA ALA A 317 -39.92 -41.24 -26.14
C ALA A 317 -41.00 -41.45 -27.20
N GLY A 318 -40.88 -40.80 -28.38
CA GLY A 318 -41.80 -40.97 -29.50
C GLY A 318 -41.81 -42.35 -30.13
N ASN A 319 -40.77 -43.16 -29.90
CA ASN A 319 -40.68 -44.55 -30.38
C ASN A 319 -41.28 -45.57 -29.40
N GLN A 320 -41.63 -45.18 -28.18
CA GLN A 320 -42.27 -46.05 -27.18
C GLN A 320 -43.74 -45.67 -27.02
N ALA A 321 -44.64 -46.63 -27.29
CA ALA A 321 -46.09 -46.38 -27.34
C ALA A 321 -46.71 -45.89 -26.01
N GLN A 322 -46.02 -46.05 -24.88
CA GLN A 322 -46.48 -45.64 -23.55
C GLN A 322 -46.27 -44.14 -23.25
N PHE A 323 -45.43 -43.42 -24.01
CA PHE A 323 -45.11 -42.01 -23.76
C PHE A 323 -45.76 -41.05 -24.74
N LYS A 324 -46.62 -41.49 -25.63
CA LYS A 324 -47.27 -40.62 -26.64
C LYS A 324 -48.18 -39.53 -26.10
N MET A 325 -48.45 -39.52 -24.78
CA MET A 325 -49.34 -38.52 -24.13
C MET A 325 -48.60 -37.37 -23.46
N ILE A 326 -47.27 -37.38 -23.37
CA ILE A 326 -46.51 -36.37 -22.66
C ILE A 326 -45.64 -35.56 -23.66
N ASP A 327 -46.00 -34.30 -23.86
CA ASP A 327 -45.16 -33.40 -24.67
C ASP A 327 -44.04 -32.83 -23.80
N LEU A 328 -42.86 -33.43 -23.89
CA LEU A 328 -41.66 -33.02 -23.14
C LEU A 328 -41.25 -31.58 -23.45
N ARG A 329 -41.66 -31.00 -24.58
CA ARG A 329 -41.41 -29.59 -24.94
C ARG A 329 -42.14 -28.65 -23.98
N LEU A 330 -43.34 -28.99 -23.55
CA LEU A 330 -44.13 -28.23 -22.61
C LEU A 330 -43.47 -28.19 -21.21
N ILE A 331 -42.90 -29.32 -20.79
CA ILE A 331 -42.15 -29.42 -19.53
C ILE A 331 -40.88 -28.56 -19.60
N PHE A 332 -40.18 -28.57 -20.72
CA PHE A 332 -39.02 -27.70 -20.94
C PHE A 332 -39.36 -26.20 -20.81
N VAL A 333 -40.44 -25.76 -21.50
CA VAL A 333 -40.88 -24.37 -21.43
C VAL A 333 -41.28 -23.95 -20.02
N MET A 334 -41.94 -24.82 -19.28
CA MET A 334 -42.31 -24.55 -17.86
C MET A 334 -41.10 -24.46 -16.96
N LEU A 335 -40.15 -25.39 -17.04
CA LEU A 335 -38.94 -25.39 -16.21
C LEU A 335 -38.04 -24.21 -16.53
N PHE A 336 -37.87 -23.89 -17.82
CA PHE A 336 -37.04 -22.77 -18.24
C PHE A 336 -37.72 -21.43 -17.89
N GLY A 337 -39.03 -21.33 -18.10
CA GLY A 337 -39.84 -20.15 -17.74
C GLY A 337 -39.82 -19.85 -16.22
N SER A 338 -39.90 -20.91 -15.38
CA SER A 338 -39.82 -20.74 -13.92
C SER A 338 -38.42 -20.35 -13.43
N THR A 339 -37.35 -20.77 -14.12
CA THR A 339 -35.98 -20.49 -13.69
C THR A 339 -35.46 -19.15 -14.20
N TYR A 340 -35.94 -18.71 -15.35
CA TYR A 340 -35.42 -17.50 -16.02
C TYR A 340 -36.48 -16.42 -16.34
N GLY A 341 -37.77 -16.73 -16.14
CA GLY A 341 -38.88 -15.86 -16.52
C GLY A 341 -38.87 -14.48 -15.88
N ASP A 342 -38.58 -14.40 -14.59
CA ASP A 342 -38.54 -13.14 -13.85
C ASP A 342 -37.43 -12.17 -14.31
N GLN A 343 -36.40 -12.67 -14.96
CA GLN A 343 -35.30 -11.85 -15.45
C GLN A 343 -35.50 -11.32 -16.87
N LEU A 344 -36.32 -11.98 -17.69
CA LEU A 344 -36.70 -11.52 -19.03
C LEU A 344 -37.70 -10.38 -18.97
N TRP A 345 -38.60 -10.36 -17.98
CA TRP A 345 -39.57 -9.29 -17.81
C TRP A 345 -38.95 -7.99 -17.31
N ASN A 346 -37.88 -8.05 -16.51
CA ASN A 346 -37.19 -6.86 -16.01
C ASN A 346 -36.34 -6.14 -17.07
N CYS A 347 -35.95 -6.83 -18.16
CA CYS A 347 -35.23 -6.19 -19.28
C CYS A 347 -36.13 -5.40 -20.22
N SER A 348 -37.46 -5.69 -20.27
CA SER A 348 -38.41 -4.98 -21.12
C SER A 348 -39.06 -3.75 -20.45
N GLY A 349 -38.87 -3.56 -19.17
CA GLY A 349 -39.52 -2.51 -18.35
C GLY A 349 -38.79 -1.16 -18.26
N SER A 350 -37.58 -1.01 -18.80
CA SER A 350 -36.80 0.24 -18.71
C SER A 350 -36.94 1.19 -19.92
N GLY A 351 -37.95 1.02 -20.72
CA GLY A 351 -38.25 1.88 -21.87
C GLY A 351 -39.60 2.57 -21.72
N ARG A 352 -39.58 3.86 -21.35
CA ARG A 352 -40.68 4.88 -21.35
C ARG A 352 -41.30 5.18 -19.99
N LYS A 353 -40.80 6.23 -19.37
CA LYS A 353 -41.64 7.23 -18.75
C LYS A 353 -41.37 8.57 -19.45
N LEU A 354 -42.40 9.08 -20.04
CA LEU A 354 -42.58 10.48 -20.46
C LEU A 354 -42.43 11.41 -19.27
#